data_0b8fd1575edc0b37d8f626ba67205833
#
_entry.id   0b8fd1575edc0b37d8f626ba67205833
#
_cell.length_a   1.000
_cell.length_b   1.000
_cell.length_c   1.000
_cell.angle_alpha   90.00
_cell.angle_beta   90.00
_cell.angle_gamma   90.00
#
_symmetry.space_group_name_H-M   'P 1'
#
loop_
_entity.id
_entity.type
_entity.pdbx_description
1 polymer ?
#
loop_
_entity_poly.entity_id
_entity_poly.type
_entity_poly.pdbx_seq_one_letter_code
_entity_poly.pdbx_strand_id
1 'polypeptide(L)'
;MSDLRKNPIAGNWVIVSQEQELGVKITPFPPFVTPKEGCPFCPGGDCEKGQVILSLPPVSENGAKSAWGVLAVPNHFPVLNAREKLEREGLGMFDRMSGVGAHEIIIDSPTHEHMLRDYSVDQCKLMLQAWKLRIADLYHDSRFRYVAIFRNQGRR
;
A
#
# COMPACT_ATOMS: atom_id res chain seq x y z
N MET A 1 10.71 -15.16 -1.20
CA MET A 1 10.23 -14.82 0.17
C MET A 1 11.01 -13.63 0.68
N SER A 2 10.35 -12.71 1.36
CA SER A 2 11.02 -11.55 1.96
C SER A 2 11.37 -11.85 3.40
N ASP A 3 12.55 -11.37 3.83
CA ASP A 3 13.03 -11.47 5.20
C ASP A 3 13.12 -10.07 5.81
N LEU A 4 12.95 -10.00 7.12
CA LEU A 4 13.32 -8.84 7.92
C LEU A 4 14.68 -9.13 8.54
N ARG A 5 15.64 -8.23 8.34
CA ARG A 5 16.98 -8.32 8.93
C ARG A 5 17.26 -7.11 9.80
N LYS A 6 17.80 -7.37 10.98
CA LYS A 6 18.15 -6.31 11.92
C LYS A 6 19.56 -5.82 11.64
N ASN A 7 19.71 -4.52 11.52
CA ASN A 7 21.01 -3.89 11.49
C ASN A 7 21.65 -3.98 12.87
N PRO A 8 22.81 -4.64 13.04
CA PRO A 8 23.42 -4.85 14.35
C PRO A 8 23.98 -3.56 14.98
N ILE A 9 24.21 -2.52 14.18
CA ILE A 9 24.76 -1.23 14.66
C ILE A 9 23.63 -0.28 15.03
N ALA A 10 22.68 -0.05 14.11
CA ALA A 10 21.61 0.92 14.28
C ALA A 10 20.33 0.35 14.92
N GLY A 11 20.22 -0.98 15.01
CA GLY A 11 19.07 -1.67 15.61
C GLY A 11 17.78 -1.64 14.80
N ASN A 12 17.75 -0.96 13.64
CA ASN A 12 16.59 -0.92 12.75
C ASN A 12 16.46 -2.21 11.95
N TRP A 13 15.21 -2.52 11.59
CA TRP A 13 14.87 -3.66 10.72
C TRP A 13 14.75 -3.20 9.27
N VAL A 14 15.26 -4.01 8.35
CA VAL A 14 15.19 -3.76 6.91
C VAL A 14 14.52 -4.95 6.25
N ILE A 15 13.59 -4.68 5.34
CA ILE A 15 12.97 -5.70 4.51
C ILE A 15 13.94 -6.04 3.38
N VAL A 16 14.32 -7.32 3.29
CA VAL A 16 15.17 -7.85 2.21
C VAL A 16 14.32 -8.80 1.38
N SER A 17 14.04 -8.41 0.15
CA SER A 17 13.38 -9.30 -0.80
C SER A 17 14.43 -10.17 -1.49
N GLN A 18 14.24 -11.48 -1.46
CA GLN A 18 15.09 -12.43 -2.17
C GLN A 18 14.73 -12.55 -3.66
N GLU A 19 13.57 -12.02 -4.03
CA GLU A 19 13.08 -12.08 -5.40
C GLU A 19 13.60 -10.88 -6.19
N GLN A 20 14.71 -11.03 -6.87
CA GLN A 20 15.07 -10.22 -8.03
C GLN A 20 14.00 -10.33 -9.14
N GLU A 21 13.03 -11.21 -8.95
CA GLU A 21 11.95 -11.54 -9.87
C GLU A 21 10.70 -10.69 -9.70
N LEU A 22 10.69 -9.69 -8.84
CA LEU A 22 9.55 -8.76 -8.74
C LEU A 22 9.25 -8.03 -10.04
N GLY A 23 10.02 -8.30 -11.10
CA GLY A 23 9.76 -7.75 -12.44
C GLY A 23 9.71 -6.21 -12.47
N VAL A 24 10.05 -5.58 -11.35
CA VAL A 24 10.19 -4.13 -11.26
C VAL A 24 11.41 -3.77 -12.08
N LYS A 25 11.22 -3.70 -13.39
CA LYS A 25 12.11 -2.93 -14.23
C LYS A 25 12.11 -1.54 -13.63
N ILE A 26 13.19 -1.15 -12.99
CA ILE A 26 13.45 0.25 -12.66
C ILE A 26 13.59 0.93 -14.02
N THR A 27 12.44 1.26 -14.60
CA THR A 27 12.43 2.10 -15.80
C THR A 27 12.90 3.46 -15.35
N PRO A 28 13.90 4.03 -15.99
CA PRO A 28 14.35 5.37 -15.67
C PRO A 28 13.15 6.30 -15.84
N PHE A 29 12.60 6.75 -14.72
CA PHE A 29 11.54 7.76 -14.59
C PHE A 29 10.36 7.57 -15.56
N PRO A 30 9.23 6.99 -15.07
CA PRO A 30 7.99 7.02 -15.82
C PRO A 30 7.64 8.47 -16.17
N PRO A 31 6.95 8.71 -17.30
CA PRO A 31 6.50 10.05 -17.65
C PRO A 31 5.73 10.66 -16.46
N PHE A 32 5.85 11.99 -16.31
CA PHE A 32 5.24 12.74 -15.21
C PHE A 32 3.71 12.54 -15.11
N VAL A 33 3.08 12.22 -16.24
CA VAL A 33 1.66 11.93 -16.39
C VAL A 33 1.53 10.51 -16.94
N THR A 34 0.89 9.64 -16.16
CA THR A 34 0.48 8.31 -16.65
C THR A 34 -0.81 8.43 -17.41
N PRO A 35 -0.97 7.75 -18.57
CA PRO A 35 -2.23 7.76 -19.30
C PRO A 35 -3.38 7.26 -18.42
N LYS A 36 -4.55 7.87 -18.55
CA LYS A 36 -5.77 7.42 -17.86
C LYS A 36 -6.24 6.08 -18.41
N GLU A 37 -6.11 5.88 -19.72
CA GLU A 37 -6.44 4.62 -20.37
C GLU A 37 -5.54 3.50 -19.85
N GLY A 38 -6.16 2.45 -19.31
CA GLY A 38 -5.45 1.30 -18.75
C GLY A 38 -4.85 1.52 -17.36
N CYS A 39 -5.16 2.63 -16.69
CA CYS A 39 -4.72 2.84 -15.32
C CYS A 39 -5.40 1.82 -14.38
N PRO A 40 -4.63 0.98 -13.65
CA PRO A 40 -5.20 -0.04 -12.78
C PRO A 40 -5.94 0.54 -11.57
N PHE A 41 -5.63 1.78 -11.19
CA PHE A 41 -6.18 2.46 -10.01
C PHE A 41 -7.43 3.30 -10.32
N CYS A 42 -7.77 3.51 -11.58
CA CYS A 42 -8.98 4.23 -11.96
C CYS A 42 -10.24 3.36 -11.80
N PRO A 43 -11.43 3.97 -11.66
CA PRO A 43 -12.70 3.25 -11.69
C PRO A 43 -12.80 2.33 -12.92
N GLY A 44 -13.19 1.08 -12.71
CA GLY A 44 -13.23 0.04 -13.73
C GLY A 44 -11.86 -0.59 -14.04
N GLY A 45 -10.79 -0.17 -13.35
CA GLY A 45 -9.44 -0.75 -13.47
C GLY A 45 -9.29 -2.09 -12.73
N ASP A 46 -8.11 -2.68 -12.86
CA ASP A 46 -7.85 -4.03 -12.32
C ASP A 46 -7.91 -4.08 -10.80
N CYS A 47 -7.56 -2.99 -10.10
CA CYS A 47 -7.63 -2.92 -8.64
C CYS A 47 -9.07 -3.01 -8.13
N GLU A 48 -10.04 -2.40 -8.82
CA GLU A 48 -11.46 -2.48 -8.45
C GLU A 48 -12.06 -3.86 -8.75
N LYS A 49 -11.64 -4.49 -9.85
CA LYS A 49 -12.10 -5.82 -10.26
C LYS A 49 -11.52 -6.96 -9.44
N GLY A 50 -10.40 -6.70 -8.77
CA GLY A 50 -9.70 -7.66 -7.94
C GLY A 50 -10.29 -7.79 -6.54
N GLN A 51 -9.47 -8.22 -5.59
CA GLN A 51 -9.86 -8.29 -4.19
C GLN A 51 -9.92 -6.88 -3.59
N VAL A 52 -11.09 -6.47 -3.13
CA VAL A 52 -11.29 -5.22 -2.39
C VAL A 52 -11.30 -5.51 -0.89
N ILE A 53 -10.46 -4.81 -0.13
CA ILE A 53 -10.38 -4.92 1.33
C ILE A 53 -11.34 -3.94 2.00
N LEU A 54 -11.38 -2.70 1.51
CA LEU A 54 -12.24 -1.64 2.00
C LEU A 54 -12.70 -0.78 0.83
N SER A 55 -13.99 -0.45 0.80
CA SER A 55 -14.57 0.52 -0.12
C SER A 55 -15.39 1.54 0.68
N LEU A 56 -15.07 2.81 0.56
CA LEU A 56 -15.85 3.91 1.13
C LEU A 56 -16.63 4.64 0.02
N PRO A 57 -17.88 5.08 0.30
CA PRO A 57 -18.70 5.72 -0.71
C PRO A 57 -18.08 7.06 -1.17
N PRO A 58 -18.40 7.53 -2.38
CA PRO A 58 -17.90 8.81 -2.88
C PRO A 58 -18.49 9.97 -2.10
N VAL A 59 -17.71 11.07 -2.00
CA VAL A 59 -18.22 12.35 -1.48
C VAL A 59 -19.12 12.97 -2.54
N SER A 60 -20.32 13.38 -2.14
CA SER A 60 -21.37 13.84 -3.07
C SER A 60 -20.99 15.07 -3.90
N GLU A 61 -20.04 15.88 -3.43
CA GLU A 61 -19.59 17.11 -4.09
C GLU A 61 -18.72 16.87 -5.35
N ASN A 62 -18.19 15.69 -5.53
CA ASN A 62 -17.20 15.47 -6.61
C ASN A 62 -17.80 15.08 -7.96
N GLY A 63 -19.14 15.00 -8.09
CA GLY A 63 -19.79 14.67 -9.37
C GLY A 63 -19.24 13.37 -10.03
N ALA A 64 -18.39 12.63 -9.33
CA ALA A 64 -17.74 11.44 -9.82
C ALA A 64 -18.79 10.33 -9.96
N LYS A 65 -18.93 9.80 -11.16
CA LYS A 65 -19.76 8.63 -11.46
C LYS A 65 -19.10 7.33 -10.94
N SER A 66 -18.31 7.40 -9.89
CA SER A 66 -17.63 6.24 -9.30
C SER A 66 -18.49 5.62 -8.19
N ALA A 67 -18.45 4.29 -8.09
CA ALA A 67 -19.08 3.56 -7.00
C ALA A 67 -18.38 3.75 -5.64
N TRP A 68 -17.17 4.28 -5.63
CA TRP A 68 -16.35 4.47 -4.44
C TRP A 68 -15.66 5.84 -4.43
N GLY A 69 -15.35 6.32 -3.25
CA GLY A 69 -14.58 7.54 -3.02
C GLY A 69 -13.13 7.26 -2.56
N VAL A 70 -12.95 6.20 -1.77
CA VAL A 70 -11.65 5.65 -1.40
C VAL A 70 -11.73 4.14 -1.47
N LEU A 71 -10.68 3.50 -1.99
CA LEU A 71 -10.59 2.06 -2.14
C LEU A 71 -9.29 1.55 -1.53
N ALA A 72 -9.34 0.49 -0.72
CA ALA A 72 -8.16 -0.23 -0.27
C ALA A 72 -8.12 -1.64 -0.87
N VAL A 73 -6.97 -2.01 -1.42
CA VAL A 73 -6.73 -3.29 -2.09
C VAL A 73 -5.39 -3.89 -1.65
N PRO A 74 -5.20 -5.21 -1.71
CA PRO A 74 -3.89 -5.79 -1.53
C PRO A 74 -2.92 -5.27 -2.59
N ASN A 75 -1.66 -5.05 -2.21
CA ASN A 75 -0.65 -4.75 -3.21
C ASN A 75 -0.43 -6.00 -4.09
N HIS A 76 -0.40 -5.80 -5.40
CA HIS A 76 -0.15 -6.88 -6.36
C HIS A 76 1.27 -7.46 -6.22
N PHE A 77 2.22 -6.65 -5.76
CA PHE A 77 3.61 -7.04 -5.49
C PHE A 77 3.93 -6.84 -4.00
N PRO A 78 3.40 -7.71 -3.11
CA PRO A 78 3.55 -7.51 -1.69
C PRO A 78 4.98 -7.83 -1.24
N VAL A 79 5.58 -6.94 -0.44
CA VAL A 79 6.89 -7.19 0.21
C VAL A 79 6.76 -7.91 1.55
N LEU A 80 5.54 -8.04 2.07
CA LEU A 80 5.21 -8.79 3.27
C LEU A 80 4.04 -9.72 2.97
N ASN A 81 3.94 -10.85 3.69
CA ASN A 81 2.88 -11.83 3.51
C ASN A 81 2.25 -12.22 4.86
N ALA A 82 0.95 -11.97 5.01
CA ALA A 82 0.22 -12.30 6.23
C ALA A 82 0.03 -13.82 6.45
N ARG A 83 0.19 -14.62 5.40
CA ARG A 83 0.05 -16.09 5.49
C ARG A 83 1.31 -16.79 5.96
N GLU A 84 2.46 -16.08 6.00
CA GLU A 84 3.71 -16.63 6.49
C GLU A 84 3.68 -16.90 7.99
N LYS A 85 4.42 -17.90 8.43
CA LYS A 85 4.65 -18.12 9.85
C LYS A 85 5.74 -17.18 10.35
N LEU A 86 5.54 -16.65 11.54
CA LEU A 86 6.54 -15.81 12.18
C LEU A 86 7.67 -16.69 12.71
N GLU A 87 8.75 -16.75 11.97
CA GLU A 87 9.97 -17.45 12.35
C GLU A 87 11.06 -16.42 12.63
N ARG A 88 11.84 -16.66 13.68
CA ARG A 88 12.96 -15.81 14.08
C ARG A 88 14.18 -16.70 14.22
N GLU A 89 15.31 -16.25 13.70
CA GLU A 89 16.57 -16.95 13.79
C GLU A 89 17.73 -15.99 13.94
N GLY A 90 18.80 -16.43 14.61
CA GLY A 90 20.09 -15.76 14.60
C GLY A 90 20.95 -16.29 13.47
N LEU A 91 21.47 -15.44 12.61
CA LEU A 91 22.39 -15.77 11.54
C LEU A 91 23.74 -15.08 11.80
N GLY A 92 24.62 -15.74 12.52
CA GLY A 92 25.86 -15.14 13.01
C GLY A 92 25.57 -13.96 13.94
N MET A 93 26.01 -12.76 13.58
CA MET A 93 25.74 -11.52 14.34
C MET A 93 24.41 -10.83 13.97
N PHE A 94 23.63 -11.39 13.08
CA PHE A 94 22.42 -10.78 12.56
C PHE A 94 21.20 -11.52 13.08
N ASP A 95 20.17 -10.77 13.47
CA ASP A 95 18.83 -11.29 13.68
C ASP A 95 18.07 -11.25 12.34
N ARG A 96 17.39 -12.36 12.04
CA ARG A 96 16.51 -12.51 10.89
C ARG A 96 15.13 -12.95 11.35
N MET A 97 14.10 -12.48 10.68
CA MET A 97 12.75 -13.05 10.81
C MET A 97 12.03 -13.07 9.47
N SER A 98 11.04 -13.95 9.34
CA SER A 98 10.17 -14.01 8.17
C SER A 98 9.40 -12.71 7.98
N GLY A 99 9.15 -12.33 6.73
CA GLY A 99 8.44 -11.11 6.34
C GLY A 99 6.94 -11.20 6.54
N VAL A 100 6.50 -11.45 7.78
CA VAL A 100 5.07 -11.50 8.13
C VAL A 100 4.49 -10.12 8.21
N GLY A 101 3.44 -9.86 7.44
CA GLY A 101 2.76 -8.57 7.43
C GLY A 101 1.78 -8.42 6.28
N ALA A 102 1.07 -7.32 6.24
CA ALA A 102 0.22 -6.92 5.13
C ALA A 102 0.89 -5.79 4.33
N HIS A 103 0.67 -5.80 3.03
CA HIS A 103 1.08 -4.71 2.14
C HIS A 103 -0.11 -4.33 1.27
N GLU A 104 -0.69 -3.18 1.56
CA GLU A 104 -1.92 -2.70 0.95
C GLU A 104 -1.69 -1.38 0.22
N ILE A 105 -2.51 -1.13 -0.79
CA ILE A 105 -2.57 0.14 -1.51
C ILE A 105 -3.91 0.79 -1.17
N ILE A 106 -3.87 2.06 -0.73
CA ILE A 106 -5.07 2.88 -0.54
C ILE A 106 -5.12 3.87 -1.71
N ILE A 107 -6.18 3.77 -2.50
CA ILE A 107 -6.47 4.66 -3.61
C ILE A 107 -7.34 5.78 -3.06
N ASP A 108 -6.73 6.95 -2.87
CA ASP A 108 -7.31 8.07 -2.14
C ASP A 108 -8.45 8.79 -2.88
N SER A 109 -8.57 8.59 -4.19
CA SER A 109 -9.58 9.26 -5.01
C SER A 109 -9.85 8.46 -6.29
N PRO A 110 -11.09 8.41 -6.79
CA PRO A 110 -11.42 7.83 -8.08
C PRO A 110 -10.99 8.70 -9.26
N THR A 111 -10.59 9.95 -9.01
CA THR A 111 -10.20 10.89 -10.05
C THR A 111 -8.71 10.72 -10.37
N HIS A 112 -8.42 10.46 -11.65
CA HIS A 112 -7.05 10.40 -12.13
C HIS A 112 -6.36 11.77 -11.97
N GLU A 113 -5.07 11.78 -11.71
CA GLU A 113 -4.24 13.00 -11.60
C GLU A 113 -4.59 13.97 -10.45
N HIS A 114 -5.40 13.55 -9.46
CA HIS A 114 -5.61 14.37 -8.28
C HIS A 114 -4.40 14.36 -7.35
N MET A 115 -3.88 15.53 -7.08
CA MET A 115 -2.90 15.74 -6.01
C MET A 115 -3.62 16.03 -4.70
N LEU A 116 -2.94 15.85 -3.57
CA LEU A 116 -3.53 16.10 -2.25
C LEU A 116 -4.08 17.55 -2.11
N ARG A 117 -3.42 18.51 -2.75
CA ARG A 117 -3.85 19.93 -2.76
C ARG A 117 -5.19 20.16 -3.47
N ASP A 118 -5.60 19.23 -4.32
CA ASP A 118 -6.81 19.32 -5.14
C ASP A 118 -8.01 18.65 -4.45
N TYR A 119 -7.78 18.02 -3.27
CA TYR A 119 -8.84 17.34 -2.54
C TYR A 119 -9.71 18.35 -1.79
N SER A 120 -11.03 18.11 -1.81
CA SER A 120 -11.94 18.77 -0.88
C SER A 120 -11.65 18.32 0.56
N VAL A 121 -12.09 19.12 1.53
CA VAL A 121 -11.98 18.77 2.96
C VAL A 121 -12.65 17.43 3.24
N ASP A 122 -13.77 17.14 2.59
CA ASP A 122 -14.50 15.89 2.80
C ASP A 122 -13.81 14.70 2.16
N GLN A 123 -13.12 14.88 1.02
CA GLN A 123 -12.25 13.83 0.46
C GLN A 123 -11.05 13.56 1.39
N CYS A 124 -10.46 14.59 1.99
CA CYS A 124 -9.40 14.40 2.98
C CYS A 124 -9.90 13.64 4.22
N LYS A 125 -11.09 13.97 4.72
CA LYS A 125 -11.71 13.24 5.84
C LYS A 125 -11.93 11.76 5.47
N LEU A 126 -12.43 11.51 4.27
CA LEU A 126 -12.69 10.15 3.78
C LEU A 126 -11.40 9.33 3.69
N MET A 127 -10.33 9.92 3.15
CA MET A 127 -9.00 9.32 3.10
C MET A 127 -8.50 8.96 4.50
N LEU A 128 -8.56 9.91 5.45
CA LEU A 128 -8.13 9.67 6.83
C LEU A 128 -8.99 8.62 7.54
N GLN A 129 -10.28 8.58 7.23
CA GLN A 129 -11.18 7.53 7.72
C GLN A 129 -10.77 6.15 7.21
N ALA A 130 -10.42 6.02 5.93
CA ALA A 130 -9.94 4.78 5.36
C ALA A 130 -8.64 4.32 6.06
N TRP A 131 -7.68 5.23 6.29
CA TRP A 131 -6.45 4.93 7.02
C TRP A 131 -6.74 4.43 8.43
N LYS A 132 -7.61 5.14 9.17
CA LYS A 132 -8.02 4.74 10.52
C LYS A 132 -8.62 3.34 10.55
N LEU A 133 -9.53 3.04 9.62
CA LEU A 133 -10.19 1.73 9.54
C LEU A 133 -9.18 0.63 9.20
N ARG A 134 -8.26 0.88 8.26
CA ARG A 134 -7.24 -0.12 7.90
C ARG A 134 -6.25 -0.37 9.03
N ILE A 135 -5.80 0.68 9.73
CA ILE A 135 -4.93 0.51 10.90
C ILE A 135 -5.62 -0.33 11.98
N ALA A 136 -6.88 0.01 12.30
CA ALA A 136 -7.63 -0.71 13.32
C ALA A 136 -7.79 -2.19 12.97
N ASP A 137 -8.11 -2.48 11.70
CA ASP A 137 -8.28 -3.85 11.23
C ASP A 137 -6.96 -4.64 11.26
N LEU A 138 -5.85 -4.05 10.80
CA LEU A 138 -4.55 -4.69 10.82
C LEU A 138 -4.08 -5.03 12.23
N TYR A 139 -4.42 -4.23 13.24
CA TYR A 139 -4.06 -4.51 14.63
C TYR A 139 -4.86 -5.65 15.27
N HIS A 140 -5.89 -6.21 14.62
CA HIS A 140 -6.53 -7.44 15.07
C HIS A 140 -5.59 -8.66 14.93
N ASP A 141 -4.63 -8.61 14.03
CA ASP A 141 -3.57 -9.62 13.98
C ASP A 141 -2.45 -9.24 14.95
N SER A 142 -2.35 -9.98 16.05
CA SER A 142 -1.38 -9.71 17.12
C SER A 142 0.08 -9.83 16.70
N ARG A 143 0.36 -10.39 15.52
CA ARG A 143 1.70 -10.46 14.92
C ARG A 143 2.14 -9.10 14.37
N PHE A 144 1.19 -8.23 14.00
CA PHE A 144 1.49 -6.91 13.46
C PHE A 144 1.72 -5.93 14.60
N ARG A 145 2.95 -5.45 14.72
CA ARG A 145 3.40 -4.56 15.81
C ARG A 145 3.54 -3.11 15.38
N TYR A 146 3.57 -2.88 14.09
CA TYR A 146 3.78 -1.57 13.52
C TYR A 146 3.07 -1.45 12.18
N VAL A 147 2.38 -0.34 11.97
CA VAL A 147 1.76 0.02 10.69
C VAL A 147 2.40 1.31 10.19
N ALA A 148 3.01 1.26 9.03
CA ALA A 148 3.54 2.44 8.35
C ALA A 148 2.56 2.85 7.24
N ILE A 149 2.17 4.12 7.24
CA ILE A 149 1.46 4.73 6.12
C ILE A 149 2.38 5.74 5.48
N PHE A 150 2.53 5.65 4.17
CA PHE A 150 3.27 6.62 3.39
C PHE A 150 2.54 6.90 2.09
N ARG A 151 2.74 8.08 1.55
CA ARG A 151 2.14 8.50 0.29
C ARG A 151 3.23 8.84 -0.71
N ASN A 152 3.21 8.15 -1.84
CA ASN A 152 4.07 8.50 -2.96
C ASN A 152 3.36 9.57 -3.80
N GLN A 153 4.05 10.66 -4.10
CA GLN A 153 3.53 11.74 -4.92
C GLN A 153 4.63 12.39 -5.75
N GLY A 154 4.35 12.65 -7.01
CA GLY A 154 5.27 13.33 -7.92
C GLY A 154 6.41 12.45 -8.41
N ARG A 155 7.40 13.09 -9.06
CA ARG A 155 8.66 12.45 -9.47
C ARG A 155 9.56 12.24 -8.26
N ARG A 156 10.18 11.09 -8.20
CA ARG A 156 11.43 10.87 -7.47
C ARG A 156 12.57 10.70 -8.44
#